data_c0c03ce28049608bd6503a813b26fdf8
#
_entry.id   c0c03ce28049608bd6503a813b26fdf8
#
_cell.length_a   1.000
_cell.length_b   1.000
_cell.length_c   1.000
_cell.angle_alpha   90.00
_cell.angle_beta   90.00
_cell.angle_gamma   90.00
#
_symmetry.space_group_name_H-M   'P 1'
#
loop_
_entity.id
_entity.type
_entity.pdbx_description
1 polymer ?
#
loop_
_entity_poly.entity_id
_entity_poly.type
_entity_poly.pdbx_seq_one_letter_code
_entity_poly.pdbx_strand_id
1 'polypeptide(L)'
;MRNFGRGGIRALAALAIVAGGVRLRADGDNHRMILITDLEGEPDDSQMIVRLLMYANEMDIEGLIAVSISDPGYPARPPSEPHRIGVHTEGLVRDINAYALVRPSLLKNAPGWPTAAFLMSKVAAGPYGYGMAAVGDGQDTPGTRLIGRAIEKPDPRPVYVCITGGANPLAQTLWDYRRTHSPEQVKAFTARIRVYEDYGQDDAGAWICHNFPEIPWIRSLDQVFGLMGPGPPHIPPGRSLTNREPYVWQPYPPTDEGEHLWMKAHIQHDHGPLGALYPDRTERDGRFRYLEGGNTSTWIGLVNKGLYDPEHVEWGGWGGRYQTRMIQIPAGQGRVRYGAGEKPYEPFAMHPDASDKWTDPETGKNYDDVWTPIQRWRRACEDDFQARMEWCVNDFKNAHHNPIAAFNGDKTRTVAYLTAGPGQRLRLDASASSSPDNDSLGFRWYPYPEAGTYAGDIPVQHSDEPVAELAIPANGAGTQIHVIEEVRTLNPAVQLFAYRRIVVTVK
;
A
#
# COMPACT_ATOMS: atom_id res chain seq x y z
N MET A 1 42.17 -66.74 -2.61
CA MET A 1 40.71 -66.75 -2.96
C MET A 1 40.02 -65.49 -2.41
N ARG A 2 39.36 -64.76 -3.33
CA ARG A 2 38.44 -63.65 -3.15
C ARG A 2 39.00 -62.32 -2.62
N ASN A 3 39.20 -61.43 -3.59
CA ASN A 3 39.28 -59.99 -3.49
C ASN A 3 37.99 -59.40 -2.97
N PHE A 4 38.06 -58.36 -2.11
CA PHE A 4 37.03 -57.36 -1.95
C PHE A 4 37.61 -55.96 -2.12
N GLY A 5 37.07 -55.25 -3.11
CA GLY A 5 37.52 -53.93 -3.51
C GLY A 5 37.10 -52.84 -2.49
N ARG A 6 38.01 -51.87 -2.34
CA ARG A 6 37.74 -50.63 -1.59
C ARG A 6 37.10 -49.62 -2.52
N GLY A 7 35.82 -49.33 -2.27
CA GLY A 7 35.09 -48.18 -2.86
C GLY A 7 35.47 -46.90 -2.15
N GLY A 8 36.06 -45.97 -2.88
CA GLY A 8 36.40 -44.64 -2.38
C GLY A 8 35.15 -43.76 -2.33
N ILE A 9 34.86 -43.26 -1.14
CA ILE A 9 33.86 -42.22 -0.93
C ILE A 9 34.51 -40.88 -1.26
N ARG A 10 34.09 -40.24 -2.35
CA ARG A 10 34.42 -38.84 -2.63
C ARG A 10 33.51 -37.96 -1.77
N ALA A 11 34.08 -37.32 -0.78
CA ALA A 11 33.46 -36.26 -0.03
C ALA A 11 33.37 -34.99 -0.92
N LEU A 12 32.16 -34.59 -1.30
CA LEU A 12 31.89 -33.26 -1.83
C LEU A 12 31.89 -32.26 -0.66
N ALA A 13 32.94 -31.47 -0.59
CA ALA A 13 32.97 -30.30 0.28
C ALA A 13 32.02 -29.24 -0.27
N ALA A 14 30.87 -29.03 0.37
CA ALA A 14 30.03 -27.91 0.12
C ALA A 14 30.68 -26.65 0.69
N LEU A 15 31.12 -25.76 -0.21
CA LEU A 15 31.62 -24.44 0.15
C LEU A 15 30.42 -23.57 0.58
N ALA A 16 30.25 -23.37 1.89
CA ALA A 16 29.27 -22.44 2.41
C ALA A 16 29.78 -21.01 2.18
N ILE A 17 29.27 -20.35 1.14
CA ILE A 17 29.42 -18.92 0.95
C ILE A 17 28.46 -18.26 1.97
N VAL A 18 29.01 -17.67 3.03
CA VAL A 18 28.31 -16.75 3.91
C VAL A 18 28.18 -15.42 3.16
N ALA A 19 27.18 -15.31 2.29
CA ALA A 19 26.71 -14.05 1.81
C ALA A 19 25.72 -13.49 2.86
N GLY A 20 25.91 -12.26 3.31
CA GLY A 20 24.95 -11.52 4.12
C GLY A 20 23.61 -11.51 3.37
N GLY A 21 22.75 -12.45 3.72
CA GLY A 21 21.55 -12.71 2.95
C GLY A 21 20.43 -11.76 3.32
N VAL A 22 20.14 -10.80 2.47
CA VAL A 22 18.76 -10.39 2.24
C VAL A 22 18.03 -11.67 1.83
N ARG A 23 17.18 -12.20 2.72
CA ARG A 23 16.30 -13.31 2.36
C ARG A 23 15.33 -12.77 1.31
N LEU A 24 15.51 -13.18 0.07
CA LEU A 24 14.48 -13.02 -0.96
C LEU A 24 13.21 -13.67 -0.42
N ARG A 25 12.14 -12.89 -0.36
CA ARG A 25 10.85 -13.36 0.10
C ARG A 25 10.33 -14.41 -0.89
N ALA A 26 9.91 -15.56 -0.38
CA ALA A 26 9.26 -16.57 -1.22
C ALA A 26 7.88 -16.06 -1.66
N ASP A 27 7.45 -16.41 -2.86
CA ASP A 27 6.09 -16.20 -3.33
C ASP A 27 5.14 -16.92 -2.34
N GLY A 28 4.24 -16.16 -1.68
CA GLY A 28 3.33 -16.70 -0.66
C GLY A 28 3.54 -16.18 0.76
N ASP A 29 4.61 -15.44 1.04
CA ASP A 29 4.79 -14.79 2.34
C ASP A 29 4.08 -13.42 2.37
N ASN A 30 2.85 -13.38 2.87
CA ASN A 30 2.08 -12.14 3.04
C ASN A 30 2.79 -11.17 4.01
N HIS A 31 2.63 -9.86 3.79
CA HIS A 31 3.08 -8.85 4.74
C HIS A 31 2.19 -8.84 5.99
N ARG A 32 2.81 -8.71 7.15
CA ARG A 32 2.11 -8.56 8.43
C ARG A 32 1.71 -7.12 8.61
N MET A 33 0.42 -6.83 8.79
CA MET A 33 -0.06 -5.46 8.94
C MET A 33 -0.94 -5.26 10.17
N ILE A 34 -0.90 -4.04 10.69
CA ILE A 34 -1.85 -3.50 11.66
C ILE A 34 -2.44 -2.23 11.03
N LEU A 35 -3.76 -2.11 11.07
CA LEU A 35 -4.46 -0.88 10.72
C LEU A 35 -4.86 -0.14 12.00
N ILE A 36 -4.61 1.18 12.03
CA ILE A 36 -5.12 2.11 13.05
C ILE A 36 -6.00 3.11 12.29
N THR A 37 -7.31 3.14 12.59
CA THR A 37 -8.31 3.86 11.81
C THR A 37 -9.32 4.58 12.72
N ASP A 38 -9.70 5.80 12.36
CA ASP A 38 -10.79 6.54 12.96
C ASP A 38 -12.13 6.30 12.24
N LEU A 39 -12.34 5.04 11.86
CA LEU A 39 -13.53 4.55 11.19
C LEU A 39 -14.81 5.20 11.73
N GLU A 40 -15.72 5.56 10.80
CA GLU A 40 -16.95 6.32 11.03
C GLU A 40 -16.74 7.80 11.43
N GLY A 41 -15.51 8.24 11.58
CA GLY A 41 -15.18 9.65 11.66
C GLY A 41 -15.49 10.37 10.35
N GLU A 42 -15.08 9.76 9.24
CA GLU A 42 -15.33 10.22 7.85
C GLU A 42 -15.65 9.01 6.94
N PRO A 43 -16.32 9.19 5.77
CA PRO A 43 -16.73 8.09 4.91
C PRO A 43 -15.58 7.32 4.28
N ASP A 44 -14.42 7.94 4.10
CA ASP A 44 -13.26 7.37 3.42
C ASP A 44 -12.64 6.18 4.15
N ASP A 45 -12.56 6.22 5.49
CA ASP A 45 -12.16 5.04 6.27
C ASP A 45 -13.14 3.88 6.09
N SER A 46 -14.46 4.16 6.08
CA SER A 46 -15.47 3.13 5.85
C SER A 46 -15.38 2.54 4.44
N GLN A 47 -15.10 3.37 3.43
CA GLN A 47 -14.81 2.90 2.05
C GLN A 47 -13.53 2.06 2.01
N MET A 48 -12.47 2.53 2.68
CA MET A 48 -11.19 1.85 2.76
C MET A 48 -11.32 0.48 3.43
N ILE A 49 -12.11 0.33 4.51
CA ILE A 49 -12.33 -0.97 5.18
C ILE A 49 -13.01 -1.98 4.27
N VAL A 50 -14.05 -1.58 3.54
CA VAL A 50 -14.69 -2.46 2.55
C VAL A 50 -13.66 -2.94 1.53
N ARG A 51 -12.83 -2.02 1.02
CA ARG A 51 -11.77 -2.35 0.08
C ARG A 51 -10.71 -3.26 0.71
N LEU A 52 -10.23 -2.98 1.92
CA LEU A 52 -9.26 -3.80 2.63
C LEU A 52 -9.73 -5.26 2.79
N LEU A 53 -11.00 -5.46 3.14
CA LEU A 53 -11.57 -6.79 3.28
C LEU A 53 -11.55 -7.59 1.97
N MET A 54 -11.59 -6.90 0.81
CA MET A 54 -11.42 -7.52 -0.52
C MET A 54 -9.97 -7.86 -0.87
N TYR A 55 -9.01 -7.50 -0.02
CA TYR A 55 -7.58 -7.83 -0.13
C TYR A 55 -7.07 -8.62 1.07
N ALA A 56 -7.97 -9.05 1.97
CA ALA A 56 -7.58 -9.74 3.20
C ALA A 56 -6.84 -11.07 2.97
N ASN A 57 -6.92 -11.65 1.77
CA ASN A 57 -6.14 -12.82 1.36
C ASN A 57 -4.69 -12.51 0.94
N GLU A 58 -4.35 -11.23 0.73
CA GLU A 58 -3.01 -10.78 0.28
C GLU A 58 -2.12 -10.30 1.43
N MET A 59 -2.64 -10.29 2.67
CA MET A 59 -1.95 -9.75 3.85
C MET A 59 -2.25 -10.57 5.11
N ASP A 60 -1.30 -10.60 6.05
CA ASP A 60 -1.50 -11.15 7.38
C ASP A 60 -1.95 -10.03 8.33
N ILE A 61 -3.26 -9.87 8.49
CA ILE A 61 -3.85 -8.85 9.36
C ILE A 61 -3.63 -9.23 10.82
N GLU A 62 -2.79 -8.47 11.53
CA GLU A 62 -2.44 -8.70 12.93
C GLU A 62 -3.22 -7.80 13.90
N GLY A 63 -3.82 -6.70 13.41
CA GLY A 63 -4.66 -5.81 14.19
C GLY A 63 -5.53 -4.89 13.34
N LEU A 64 -6.74 -4.63 13.82
CA LEU A 64 -7.69 -3.63 13.31
C LEU A 64 -8.08 -2.77 14.50
N ILE A 65 -7.41 -1.62 14.66
CA ILE A 65 -7.49 -0.78 15.86
C ILE A 65 -8.34 0.45 15.55
N ALA A 66 -9.50 0.53 16.17
CA ALA A 66 -10.32 1.72 16.09
C ALA A 66 -9.82 2.80 17.07
N VAL A 67 -9.70 4.03 16.58
CA VAL A 67 -9.37 5.23 17.38
C VAL A 67 -10.43 6.30 17.19
N SER A 68 -10.37 7.34 18.00
CA SER A 68 -11.28 8.48 17.87
C SER A 68 -10.67 9.58 17.01
N ILE A 69 -11.52 10.23 16.19
CA ILE A 69 -11.21 11.50 15.51
C ILE A 69 -11.27 12.71 16.46
N SER A 70 -11.17 12.52 17.76
CA SER A 70 -11.37 13.53 18.78
C SER A 70 -10.32 14.66 18.82
N ASP A 71 -9.91 15.20 17.66
CA ASP A 71 -9.08 16.41 17.60
C ASP A 71 -9.86 17.60 18.18
N PRO A 72 -9.37 18.27 19.24
CA PRO A 72 -10.02 19.44 19.82
C PRO A 72 -10.19 20.64 18.88
N GLY A 73 -9.50 20.64 17.75
CA GLY A 73 -9.64 21.65 16.70
C GLY A 73 -10.47 21.21 15.51
N TYR A 74 -10.99 19.99 15.51
CA TYR A 74 -11.92 19.56 14.49
C TYR A 74 -13.26 20.27 14.75
N PRO A 75 -13.77 21.07 13.81
CA PRO A 75 -15.02 21.80 14.03
C PRO A 75 -16.14 20.78 14.27
N ALA A 76 -16.96 21.04 15.30
CA ALA A 76 -18.18 20.30 15.48
C ALA A 76 -19.00 20.36 14.18
N ARG A 77 -19.24 19.19 13.56
CA ARG A 77 -19.97 19.11 12.31
C ARG A 77 -21.47 19.08 12.59
N PRO A 78 -22.31 19.59 11.68
CA PRO A 78 -23.74 19.59 11.87
C PRO A 78 -24.29 18.17 12.02
N PRO A 79 -25.41 17.98 12.79
CA PRO A 79 -26.00 16.66 13.02
C PRO A 79 -26.42 15.87 11.77
N SER A 80 -26.46 16.54 10.62
CA SER A 80 -26.79 15.93 9.32
C SER A 80 -25.63 15.20 8.65
N GLU A 81 -24.40 15.35 9.15
CA GLU A 81 -23.25 14.62 8.63
C GLU A 81 -23.02 13.34 9.46
N PRO A 82 -22.72 12.20 8.82
CA PRO A 82 -22.55 10.93 9.52
C PRO A 82 -21.18 10.81 10.21
N HIS A 83 -20.66 11.92 10.72
CA HIS A 83 -19.39 11.94 11.45
C HIS A 83 -19.62 11.62 12.91
N ARG A 84 -19.15 10.49 13.35
CA ARG A 84 -19.27 10.04 14.71
C ARG A 84 -17.95 10.20 15.43
N ILE A 85 -17.88 11.10 16.40
CA ILE A 85 -16.74 11.19 17.31
C ILE A 85 -16.81 9.99 18.27
N GLY A 86 -15.77 9.17 18.29
CA GLY A 86 -15.71 8.00 19.15
C GLY A 86 -14.77 6.92 18.63
N VAL A 87 -14.62 5.86 19.41
CA VAL A 87 -13.88 4.65 19.04
C VAL A 87 -14.89 3.62 18.56
N HIS A 88 -15.00 3.45 17.25
CA HIS A 88 -16.08 2.70 16.60
C HIS A 88 -15.66 1.29 16.20
N THR A 89 -15.39 0.40 17.17
CA THR A 89 -15.13 -1.02 16.90
C THR A 89 -16.34 -1.73 16.29
N GLU A 90 -17.56 -1.25 16.57
CA GLU A 90 -18.80 -1.80 16.01
C GLU A 90 -18.90 -1.66 14.49
N GLY A 91 -18.29 -0.62 13.91
CA GLY A 91 -18.17 -0.47 12.46
C GLY A 91 -17.33 -1.58 11.84
N LEU A 92 -16.15 -1.86 12.41
CA LEU A 92 -15.31 -2.98 11.98
C LEU A 92 -16.04 -4.32 12.10
N VAL A 93 -16.76 -4.54 13.21
CA VAL A 93 -17.55 -5.76 13.43
C VAL A 93 -18.66 -5.90 12.39
N ARG A 94 -19.35 -4.80 12.07
CA ARG A 94 -20.41 -4.77 11.03
C ARG A 94 -19.83 -5.21 9.66
N ASP A 95 -18.68 -4.63 9.27
CA ASP A 95 -18.08 -4.86 7.97
C ASP A 95 -17.51 -6.29 7.86
N ILE A 96 -16.91 -6.82 8.94
CA ILE A 96 -16.46 -8.22 9.01
C ILE A 96 -17.64 -9.20 8.97
N ASN A 97 -18.80 -8.86 9.55
CA ASN A 97 -20.00 -9.69 9.44
C ASN A 97 -20.52 -9.73 7.98
N ALA A 98 -20.49 -8.61 7.27
CA ALA A 98 -20.84 -8.58 5.85
C ALA A 98 -19.84 -9.38 5.00
N TYR A 99 -18.54 -9.25 5.27
CA TYR A 99 -17.51 -10.08 4.67
C TYR A 99 -17.74 -11.59 4.89
N ALA A 100 -18.17 -11.99 6.08
CA ALA A 100 -18.47 -13.39 6.39
C ALA A 100 -19.48 -13.99 5.43
N LEU A 101 -20.47 -13.19 4.99
CA LEU A 101 -21.53 -13.63 4.08
C LEU A 101 -21.04 -13.80 2.64
N VAL A 102 -20.08 -13.01 2.19
CA VAL A 102 -19.52 -13.11 0.83
C VAL A 102 -18.30 -14.04 0.73
N ARG A 103 -17.64 -14.32 1.85
CA ARG A 103 -16.44 -15.17 1.90
C ARG A 103 -16.56 -16.53 1.20
N PRO A 104 -17.69 -17.28 1.28
CA PRO A 104 -17.84 -18.52 0.54
C PRO A 104 -17.71 -18.37 -0.98
N SER A 105 -18.12 -17.22 -1.54
CA SER A 105 -17.93 -16.89 -2.94
C SER A 105 -16.48 -16.49 -3.25
N LEU A 106 -15.88 -15.68 -2.40
CA LEU A 106 -14.47 -15.29 -2.52
C LEU A 106 -13.53 -16.50 -2.59
N LEU A 107 -13.80 -17.55 -1.79
CA LEU A 107 -13.02 -18.80 -1.78
C LEU A 107 -13.10 -19.59 -3.09
N LYS A 108 -14.10 -19.35 -3.94
CA LYS A 108 -14.18 -19.97 -5.26
C LYS A 108 -13.26 -19.29 -6.27
N ASN A 109 -12.89 -18.03 -6.01
CA ASN A 109 -12.08 -17.21 -6.91
C ASN A 109 -10.60 -17.24 -6.54
N ALA A 110 -10.25 -17.20 -5.24
CA ALA A 110 -8.88 -17.27 -4.77
C ALA A 110 -8.80 -17.95 -3.40
N PRO A 111 -7.67 -18.60 -3.06
CA PRO A 111 -7.42 -19.11 -1.71
C PRO A 111 -6.99 -18.00 -0.74
N GLY A 112 -6.80 -18.36 0.54
CA GLY A 112 -6.13 -17.51 1.52
C GLY A 112 -7.05 -16.56 2.31
N TRP A 113 -8.34 -16.52 2.03
CA TRP A 113 -9.30 -15.65 2.73
C TRP A 113 -9.42 -16.02 4.21
N PRO A 114 -9.08 -15.11 5.15
CA PRO A 114 -9.20 -15.38 6.58
C PRO A 114 -10.66 -15.62 6.98
N THR A 115 -10.87 -16.35 8.08
CA THR A 115 -12.22 -16.48 8.62
C THR A 115 -12.68 -15.19 9.29
N ALA A 116 -13.97 -14.92 9.29
CA ALA A 116 -14.53 -13.78 10.02
C ALA A 116 -14.19 -13.85 11.52
N ALA A 117 -14.20 -15.03 12.13
CA ALA A 117 -13.79 -15.22 13.53
C ALA A 117 -12.32 -14.82 13.76
N PHE A 118 -11.43 -15.12 12.82
CA PHE A 118 -10.04 -14.64 12.88
C PHE A 118 -9.98 -13.12 12.81
N LEU A 119 -10.64 -12.48 11.84
CA LEU A 119 -10.67 -11.02 11.71
C LEU A 119 -11.27 -10.34 12.95
N MET A 120 -12.38 -10.89 13.49
CA MET A 120 -12.98 -10.42 14.73
C MET A 120 -12.00 -10.45 15.91
N SER A 121 -11.14 -11.46 15.99
CA SER A 121 -10.11 -11.55 17.03
C SER A 121 -9.02 -10.48 16.94
N LYS A 122 -8.96 -9.76 15.80
CA LYS A 122 -8.01 -8.68 15.54
C LYS A 122 -8.61 -7.29 15.79
N VAL A 123 -9.90 -7.18 16.04
CA VAL A 123 -10.57 -5.90 16.34
C VAL A 123 -10.29 -5.52 17.79
N ALA A 124 -9.83 -4.29 17.99
CA ALA A 124 -9.61 -3.74 19.33
C ALA A 124 -9.81 -2.22 19.37
N ALA A 125 -10.23 -1.72 20.54
CA ALA A 125 -10.31 -0.29 20.81
C ALA A 125 -8.94 0.28 21.17
N GLY A 126 -8.56 1.36 20.51
CA GLY A 126 -7.44 2.23 20.87
C GLY A 126 -7.85 3.34 21.85
N PRO A 127 -6.97 4.33 22.11
CA PRO A 127 -7.28 5.48 22.96
C PRO A 127 -8.42 6.33 22.40
N TYR A 128 -9.23 6.89 23.30
CA TYR A 128 -10.29 7.83 22.93
C TYR A 128 -9.76 9.27 22.74
N GLY A 129 -8.72 9.63 23.50
CA GLY A 129 -8.19 11.00 23.47
C GLY A 129 -7.30 11.30 22.26
N TYR A 130 -6.99 12.58 22.06
CA TYR A 130 -6.14 13.08 20.98
C TYR A 130 -4.65 12.92 21.31
N GLY A 131 -3.90 12.36 20.38
CA GLY A 131 -2.44 12.40 20.32
C GLY A 131 -1.75 12.06 21.65
N MET A 132 -0.68 12.79 21.97
CA MET A 132 0.10 12.59 23.20
C MET A 132 -0.67 12.90 24.49
N ALA A 133 -1.78 13.64 24.44
CA ALA A 133 -2.63 13.84 25.62
C ALA A 133 -3.31 12.53 26.08
N ALA A 134 -3.37 11.52 25.21
CA ALA A 134 -3.89 10.18 25.50
C ALA A 134 -2.79 9.13 25.64
N VAL A 135 -1.53 9.55 25.90
CA VAL A 135 -0.37 8.67 26.09
C VAL A 135 0.22 8.90 27.49
N GLY A 136 0.48 7.86 28.22
CA GLY A 136 1.05 7.94 29.57
C GLY A 136 0.64 6.79 30.48
N ASP A 137 0.88 6.98 31.79
CA ASP A 137 0.54 5.98 32.81
C ASP A 137 -0.97 5.68 32.84
N GLY A 138 -1.33 4.38 32.73
CA GLY A 138 -2.71 3.93 32.77
C GLY A 138 -3.54 4.22 31.50
N GLN A 139 -2.91 4.67 30.42
CA GLN A 139 -3.57 4.93 29.15
C GLN A 139 -3.55 3.73 28.20
N ASP A 140 -3.03 2.59 28.61
CA ASP A 140 -3.03 1.37 27.80
C ASP A 140 -4.46 0.87 27.51
N THR A 141 -4.68 0.39 26.31
CA THR A 141 -5.99 -0.07 25.83
C THR A 141 -5.88 -1.49 25.26
N PRO A 142 -6.99 -2.17 24.95
CA PRO A 142 -6.94 -3.43 24.20
C PRO A 142 -6.15 -3.31 22.89
N GLY A 143 -6.27 -2.17 22.19
CA GLY A 143 -5.56 -1.90 20.93
C GLY A 143 -4.04 -1.80 21.14
N THR A 144 -3.59 -1.02 22.11
CA THR A 144 -2.14 -0.87 22.40
C THR A 144 -1.51 -2.20 22.78
N ARG A 145 -2.20 -3.00 23.59
CA ARG A 145 -1.75 -4.36 23.95
C ARG A 145 -1.73 -5.31 22.76
N LEU A 146 -2.66 -5.17 21.82
CA LEU A 146 -2.67 -5.99 20.59
C LEU A 146 -1.49 -5.63 19.68
N ILE A 147 -1.19 -4.34 19.51
CA ILE A 147 -0.01 -3.86 18.77
C ILE A 147 1.27 -4.44 19.36
N GLY A 148 1.46 -4.32 20.68
CA GLY A 148 2.64 -4.87 21.38
C GLY A 148 2.81 -6.38 21.11
N ARG A 149 1.76 -7.17 21.34
CA ARG A 149 1.81 -8.63 21.07
C ARG A 149 2.11 -8.98 19.62
N ALA A 150 1.58 -8.22 18.67
CA ALA A 150 1.85 -8.45 17.27
C ALA A 150 3.33 -8.21 16.92
N ILE A 151 3.93 -7.15 17.47
CA ILE A 151 5.34 -6.82 17.24
C ILE A 151 6.25 -7.85 17.95
N GLU A 152 5.91 -8.30 19.16
CA GLU A 152 6.68 -9.28 19.92
C GLU A 152 6.58 -10.72 19.39
N LYS A 153 5.56 -11.02 18.58
CA LYS A 153 5.36 -12.36 18.01
C LYS A 153 6.66 -12.88 17.39
N PRO A 154 7.07 -14.14 17.62
CA PRO A 154 8.31 -14.73 17.11
C PRO A 154 8.22 -15.01 15.59
N ASP A 155 8.02 -13.97 14.80
CA ASP A 155 7.96 -13.95 13.35
C ASP A 155 9.04 -12.97 12.87
N PRO A 156 9.98 -13.38 12.00
CA PRO A 156 11.09 -12.51 11.56
C PRO A 156 10.65 -11.38 10.63
N ARG A 157 9.43 -11.46 10.06
CA ARG A 157 8.90 -10.43 9.16
C ARG A 157 8.55 -9.17 9.95
N PRO A 158 8.82 -7.98 9.40
CA PRO A 158 8.38 -6.73 10.01
C PRO A 158 6.85 -6.63 10.07
N VAL A 159 6.36 -5.77 10.95
CA VAL A 159 4.95 -5.38 11.04
C VAL A 159 4.78 -4.01 10.42
N TYR A 160 3.94 -3.90 9.40
CA TYR A 160 3.57 -2.64 8.76
C TYR A 160 2.38 -2.04 9.51
N VAL A 161 2.60 -0.91 10.16
CA VAL A 161 1.55 -0.17 10.89
C VAL A 161 1.02 0.92 9.97
N CYS A 162 -0.19 0.70 9.46
CA CYS A 162 -0.90 1.60 8.56
C CYS A 162 -1.81 2.49 9.40
N ILE A 163 -1.57 3.80 9.37
CA ILE A 163 -2.26 4.76 10.25
C ILE A 163 -3.11 5.68 9.39
N THR A 164 -4.41 5.62 9.58
CA THR A 164 -5.41 6.44 8.89
C THR A 164 -6.20 7.34 9.86
N GLY A 165 -5.90 7.23 11.14
CA GLY A 165 -6.37 8.09 12.22
C GLY A 165 -5.19 8.59 13.05
N GLY A 166 -5.33 8.68 14.37
CA GLY A 166 -4.26 9.09 15.28
C GLY A 166 -3.18 8.01 15.45
N ALA A 167 -1.92 8.41 15.58
CA ALA A 167 -0.79 7.52 15.85
C ALA A 167 -0.65 7.15 17.35
N ASN A 168 -1.50 7.71 18.20
CA ASN A 168 -1.41 7.55 19.65
C ASN A 168 -1.47 6.10 20.18
N PRO A 169 -2.11 5.08 19.53
CA PRO A 169 -2.01 3.70 20.02
C PRO A 169 -0.59 3.15 19.88
N LEU A 170 0.10 3.48 18.78
CA LEU A 170 1.50 3.06 18.60
C LEU A 170 2.41 3.81 19.57
N ALA A 171 2.17 5.11 19.79
CA ALA A 171 2.92 5.90 20.77
C ALA A 171 2.78 5.35 22.18
N GLN A 172 1.57 4.99 22.62
CA GLN A 172 1.35 4.37 23.92
C GLN A 172 2.08 3.01 24.03
N THR A 173 1.99 2.18 22.99
CA THR A 173 2.71 0.90 22.97
C THR A 173 4.22 1.09 23.14
N LEU A 174 4.81 2.04 22.41
CA LEU A 174 6.25 2.35 22.50
C LEU A 174 6.62 2.98 23.85
N TRP A 175 5.75 3.83 24.40
CA TRP A 175 5.94 4.48 25.69
C TRP A 175 5.97 3.43 26.82
N ASP A 176 5.03 2.48 26.84
CA ASP A 176 4.97 1.38 27.80
C ASP A 176 6.18 0.45 27.67
N TYR A 177 6.51 0.06 26.45
CA TYR A 177 7.62 -0.85 26.17
C TYR A 177 8.96 -0.27 26.63
N ARG A 178 9.24 1.00 26.31
CA ARG A 178 10.46 1.70 26.70
C ARG A 178 10.67 1.76 28.22
N ARG A 179 9.59 1.84 28.99
CA ARG A 179 9.67 1.96 30.46
C ARG A 179 9.96 0.63 31.17
N THR A 180 9.68 -0.48 30.54
CA THR A 180 9.76 -1.80 31.13
C THR A 180 10.89 -2.66 30.57
N HIS A 181 11.57 -2.21 29.51
CA HIS A 181 12.59 -2.98 28.80
C HIS A 181 13.90 -2.20 28.67
N SER A 182 15.02 -2.96 28.49
CA SER A 182 16.32 -2.35 28.26
C SER A 182 16.40 -1.62 26.91
N PRO A 183 17.35 -0.68 26.74
CA PRO A 183 17.56 0.00 25.45
C PRO A 183 17.78 -0.97 24.28
N GLU A 184 18.46 -2.09 24.49
CA GLU A 184 18.71 -3.12 23.47
C GLU A 184 17.41 -3.84 23.08
N GLN A 185 16.54 -4.13 24.06
CA GLN A 185 15.23 -4.73 23.80
C GLN A 185 14.33 -3.73 23.03
N VAL A 186 14.33 -2.47 23.44
CA VAL A 186 13.59 -1.41 22.72
C VAL A 186 14.06 -1.31 21.26
N LYS A 187 15.37 -1.28 21.01
CA LYS A 187 15.93 -1.27 19.66
C LYS A 187 15.54 -2.50 18.84
N ALA A 188 15.53 -3.68 19.46
CA ALA A 188 15.09 -4.91 18.79
C ALA A 188 13.60 -4.91 18.46
N PHE A 189 12.79 -4.28 19.30
CA PHE A 189 11.35 -4.11 19.10
C PHE A 189 11.05 -3.12 17.97
N THR A 190 11.66 -1.92 18.01
CA THR A 190 11.45 -0.87 16.98
C THR A 190 11.96 -1.27 15.60
N ALA A 191 13.05 -2.05 15.52
CA ALA A 191 13.57 -2.58 14.26
C ALA A 191 12.55 -3.44 13.47
N ARG A 192 11.50 -3.92 14.14
CA ARG A 192 10.43 -4.75 13.54
C ARG A 192 9.26 -3.94 13.02
N ILE A 193 9.27 -2.62 13.17
CA ILE A 193 8.18 -1.72 12.84
C ILE A 193 8.48 -0.98 11.52
N ARG A 194 7.48 -0.87 10.67
CA ARG A 194 7.42 0.02 9.51
C ARG A 194 6.13 0.80 9.59
N VAL A 195 6.15 2.09 9.35
CA VAL A 195 4.95 2.93 9.47
C VAL A 195 4.62 3.59 8.15
N TYR A 196 3.34 3.56 7.81
CA TYR A 196 2.76 4.43 6.82
C TYR A 196 1.62 5.21 7.47
N GLU A 197 1.80 6.52 7.59
CA GLU A 197 0.86 7.45 8.19
C GLU A 197 0.27 8.36 7.13
N ASP A 198 -1.06 8.42 7.07
CA ASP A 198 -1.80 9.34 6.22
C ASP A 198 -2.00 10.67 6.94
N TYR A 199 -1.54 11.76 6.34
CA TYR A 199 -1.65 13.15 6.79
C TYR A 199 -0.98 13.53 8.12
N GLY A 200 -0.66 12.58 9.01
CA GLY A 200 -0.27 12.87 10.38
C GLY A 200 -1.42 13.49 11.18
N GLN A 201 -2.37 12.67 11.56
CA GLN A 201 -3.65 13.12 12.08
C GLN A 201 -3.62 13.58 13.55
N ASP A 202 -2.54 13.26 14.28
CA ASP A 202 -2.28 13.74 15.64
C ASP A 202 -0.80 14.09 15.84
N ASP A 203 -0.42 14.56 17.04
CA ASP A 203 0.95 14.90 17.38
C ASP A 203 1.80 13.70 17.84
N ALA A 204 1.16 12.51 18.00
CA ALA A 204 1.86 11.32 18.44
C ALA A 204 2.84 10.78 17.39
N GLY A 205 2.52 10.91 16.10
CA GLY A 205 3.44 10.54 15.03
C GLY A 205 4.75 11.30 15.08
N ALA A 206 4.70 12.63 15.29
CA ALA A 206 5.90 13.46 15.45
C ALA A 206 6.70 13.06 16.70
N TRP A 207 6.01 12.77 17.82
CA TRP A 207 6.65 12.28 19.04
C TRP A 207 7.38 10.95 18.82
N ILE A 208 6.76 10.01 18.07
CA ILE A 208 7.39 8.72 17.74
C ILE A 208 8.66 8.95 16.92
N CYS A 209 8.58 9.71 15.83
CA CYS A 209 9.73 9.98 14.96
C CYS A 209 10.88 10.63 15.71
N HIS A 210 10.59 11.53 16.67
CA HIS A 210 11.60 12.16 17.51
C HIS A 210 12.26 11.21 18.50
N ASN A 211 11.46 10.31 19.13
CA ASN A 211 11.96 9.42 20.18
C ASN A 211 12.50 8.08 19.67
N PHE A 212 12.09 7.65 18.47
CA PHE A 212 12.45 6.37 17.84
C PHE A 212 12.79 6.60 16.36
N PRO A 213 13.83 7.41 16.06
CA PRO A 213 14.17 7.84 14.70
C PRO A 213 14.62 6.69 13.79
N GLU A 214 14.87 5.51 14.34
CA GLU A 214 15.20 4.30 13.60
C GLU A 214 14.00 3.62 12.95
N ILE A 215 12.76 3.97 13.32
CA ILE A 215 11.54 3.42 12.71
C ILE A 215 11.36 4.05 11.32
N PRO A 216 11.40 3.28 10.21
CA PRO A 216 11.06 3.80 8.91
C PRO A 216 9.62 4.34 8.90
N TRP A 217 9.48 5.63 8.55
CA TRP A 217 8.22 6.35 8.65
C TRP A 217 7.87 7.03 7.34
N ILE A 218 6.84 6.53 6.65
CA ILE A 218 6.21 7.23 5.53
C ILE A 218 5.15 8.17 6.11
N ARG A 219 5.17 9.43 5.68
CA ARG A 219 4.06 10.35 5.88
C ARG A 219 3.65 10.93 4.53
N SER A 220 2.52 10.48 4.03
CA SER A 220 1.92 11.02 2.82
C SER A 220 0.99 12.19 3.14
N LEU A 221 1.12 13.27 2.37
CA LEU A 221 0.20 14.41 2.36
C LEU A 221 -0.57 14.51 1.05
N ASP A 222 -0.05 13.91 -0.02
CA ASP A 222 -0.52 14.08 -1.37
C ASP A 222 -0.86 12.76 -2.07
N GLN A 223 -0.12 11.70 -1.81
CA GLN A 223 -0.29 10.40 -2.47
C GLN A 223 -1.37 9.57 -1.77
N VAL A 224 -2.60 10.03 -1.83
CA VAL A 224 -3.78 9.39 -1.27
C VAL A 224 -4.79 9.05 -2.37
N PHE A 225 -5.57 7.99 -2.16
CA PHE A 225 -6.67 7.64 -3.04
C PHE A 225 -7.86 8.53 -2.67
N GLY A 226 -8.42 9.24 -3.60
CA GLY A 226 -9.55 10.11 -3.33
C GLY A 226 -9.21 11.26 -2.39
N LEU A 227 -9.23 12.45 -2.88
CA LEU A 227 -8.90 13.63 -2.10
C LEU A 227 -10.15 14.28 -1.54
N MET A 228 -10.13 14.58 -0.27
CA MET A 228 -11.19 15.24 0.47
C MET A 228 -10.99 16.76 0.45
N GLY A 229 -11.91 17.48 -0.18
CA GLY A 229 -12.01 18.93 -0.04
C GLY A 229 -10.94 19.73 -0.79
N PRO A 230 -10.84 21.01 -0.56
CA PRO A 230 -9.73 21.82 -1.02
C PRO A 230 -8.47 21.21 -0.41
N GLY A 231 -7.62 20.70 -1.27
CA GLY A 231 -6.42 20.00 -0.87
C GLY A 231 -5.50 20.82 0.03
N PRO A 232 -4.39 20.24 0.39
CA PRO A 232 -3.37 20.93 1.20
C PRO A 232 -3.04 22.32 0.65
N PRO A 233 -2.50 23.21 1.47
CA PRO A 233 -2.29 24.63 1.13
C PRO A 233 -1.50 24.91 -0.16
N HIS A 234 -0.82 23.91 -0.70
CA HIS A 234 -0.07 24.01 -1.97
C HIS A 234 -0.94 23.76 -3.22
N ILE A 235 -2.19 23.30 -3.05
CA ILE A 235 -3.12 23.27 -4.18
C ILE A 235 -3.72 24.66 -4.33
N PRO A 236 -3.59 25.30 -5.51
CA PRO A 236 -4.13 26.64 -5.72
C PRO A 236 -5.62 26.70 -5.36
N PRO A 237 -6.05 27.77 -4.67
CA PRO A 237 -7.47 27.98 -4.36
C PRO A 237 -8.33 27.90 -5.63
N GLY A 238 -9.40 27.11 -5.60
CA GLY A 238 -10.33 26.94 -6.72
C GLY A 238 -10.02 25.74 -7.63
N ARG A 239 -8.95 24.98 -7.41
CA ARG A 239 -8.85 23.63 -7.94
C ARG A 239 -9.54 22.67 -6.97
N SER A 240 -10.73 22.30 -7.30
CA SER A 240 -11.38 21.13 -6.71
C SER A 240 -10.58 19.89 -7.12
N LEU A 241 -10.34 18.99 -6.21
CA LEU A 241 -9.71 17.70 -6.50
C LEU A 241 -10.66 16.78 -7.30
N THR A 242 -11.93 17.13 -7.37
CA THR A 242 -12.91 16.54 -8.29
C THR A 242 -12.71 16.99 -9.72
N ASN A 243 -12.12 18.17 -9.98
CA ASN A 243 -11.66 18.61 -11.29
C ASN A 243 -10.22 18.13 -11.56
N ARG A 244 -9.98 16.84 -11.38
CA ARG A 244 -8.71 16.21 -11.70
C ARG A 244 -8.56 16.03 -13.20
N GLU A 245 -8.59 17.12 -13.92
CA GLU A 245 -8.23 17.08 -15.34
C GLU A 245 -6.93 16.28 -15.61
N PRO A 246 -5.96 16.17 -14.73
CA PRO A 246 -4.80 15.40 -15.12
C PRO A 246 -5.06 13.92 -15.36
N TYR A 247 -5.99 13.26 -14.69
CA TYR A 247 -6.07 11.81 -14.65
C TYR A 247 -7.32 11.26 -15.36
N VAL A 248 -7.36 11.42 -16.68
CA VAL A 248 -8.48 11.00 -17.55
C VAL A 248 -8.57 9.49 -17.81
N TRP A 249 -7.62 8.72 -17.32
CA TRP A 249 -7.60 7.25 -17.43
C TRP A 249 -8.44 6.52 -16.36
N GLN A 250 -9.27 7.23 -15.64
CA GLN A 250 -10.25 6.64 -14.73
C GLN A 250 -11.29 5.84 -15.53
N PRO A 251 -11.77 4.69 -14.99
CA PRO A 251 -12.76 3.86 -15.67
C PRO A 251 -14.15 4.51 -15.75
N TYR A 252 -14.32 5.69 -15.24
CA TYR A 252 -15.56 6.47 -15.20
C TYR A 252 -15.31 7.92 -15.66
N PRO A 253 -16.37 8.62 -16.12
CA PRO A 253 -16.24 10.03 -16.47
C PRO A 253 -15.73 10.86 -15.27
N PRO A 254 -14.80 11.82 -15.45
CA PRO A 254 -14.24 12.62 -14.36
C PRO A 254 -15.21 13.70 -13.89
N THR A 255 -16.42 13.28 -13.50
CA THR A 255 -17.49 14.12 -12.94
C THR A 255 -18.03 13.46 -11.70
N ASP A 256 -18.52 14.26 -10.75
CA ASP A 256 -19.14 13.74 -9.53
C ASP A 256 -20.26 12.72 -9.83
N GLU A 257 -21.04 12.96 -10.87
CA GLU A 257 -22.09 12.03 -11.31
C GLU A 257 -21.52 10.74 -11.91
N GLY A 258 -20.49 10.84 -12.77
CA GLY A 258 -19.85 9.66 -13.38
C GLY A 258 -19.16 8.79 -12.35
N GLU A 259 -18.43 9.38 -11.42
CA GLU A 259 -17.79 8.68 -10.30
C GLU A 259 -18.84 7.98 -9.42
N HIS A 260 -19.92 8.65 -9.11
CA HIS A 260 -21.02 8.09 -8.33
C HIS A 260 -21.70 6.92 -9.04
N LEU A 261 -21.98 7.06 -10.33
CA LEU A 261 -22.59 6.00 -11.12
C LEU A 261 -21.69 4.76 -11.23
N TRP A 262 -20.39 4.97 -11.43
CA TRP A 262 -19.42 3.87 -11.45
C TRP A 262 -19.40 3.12 -10.12
N MET A 263 -19.29 3.85 -9.01
CA MET A 263 -19.29 3.26 -7.66
C MET A 263 -20.58 2.48 -7.39
N LYS A 264 -21.73 3.03 -7.77
CA LYS A 264 -23.05 2.35 -7.66
C LYS A 264 -23.06 1.05 -8.43
N ALA A 265 -22.62 1.08 -9.70
CA ALA A 265 -22.69 -0.07 -10.59
C ALA A 265 -21.68 -1.16 -10.26
N HIS A 266 -20.46 -0.79 -9.85
CA HIS A 266 -19.35 -1.74 -9.74
C HIS A 266 -18.94 -2.09 -8.30
N ILE A 267 -19.41 -1.33 -7.31
CA ILE A 267 -19.05 -1.56 -5.91
C ILE A 267 -20.27 -1.86 -5.05
N GLN A 268 -21.31 -1.01 -5.10
CA GLN A 268 -22.43 -1.10 -4.17
C GLN A 268 -23.54 -2.08 -4.62
N HIS A 269 -24.03 -1.91 -5.86
CA HIS A 269 -25.18 -2.67 -6.32
C HIS A 269 -24.75 -4.07 -6.79
N ASP A 270 -25.54 -5.06 -6.41
CA ASP A 270 -25.38 -6.46 -6.84
C ASP A 270 -24.06 -7.15 -6.45
N HIS A 271 -23.28 -6.52 -5.54
CA HIS A 271 -22.02 -7.07 -5.02
C HIS A 271 -22.15 -7.60 -3.57
N GLY A 272 -23.36 -7.99 -3.20
CA GLY A 272 -23.65 -8.59 -1.91
C GLY A 272 -23.62 -7.60 -0.73
N PRO A 273 -23.75 -8.12 0.50
CA PRO A 273 -23.88 -7.29 1.69
C PRO A 273 -22.62 -6.44 1.98
N LEU A 274 -21.43 -6.86 1.54
CA LEU A 274 -20.22 -6.08 1.73
C LEU A 274 -20.19 -4.85 0.81
N GLY A 275 -20.55 -5.01 -0.47
CA GLY A 275 -20.67 -3.88 -1.40
C GLY A 275 -21.70 -2.85 -0.95
N ALA A 276 -22.83 -3.32 -0.43
CA ALA A 276 -23.90 -2.45 0.08
C ALA A 276 -23.47 -1.57 1.28
N LEU A 277 -22.37 -1.91 1.96
CA LEU A 277 -21.81 -1.12 3.05
C LEU A 277 -20.84 -0.02 2.59
N TYR A 278 -20.42 -0.03 1.32
CA TYR A 278 -19.55 1.03 0.78
C TYR A 278 -20.30 2.37 0.79
N PRO A 279 -19.92 3.37 1.61
CA PRO A 279 -20.74 4.54 1.82
C PRO A 279 -20.65 5.53 0.65
N ASP A 280 -21.78 6.20 0.39
CA ASP A 280 -21.80 7.41 -0.41
C ASP A 280 -21.23 8.57 0.40
N ARG A 281 -20.69 9.56 -0.29
CA ARG A 281 -20.45 10.87 0.28
C ARG A 281 -21.21 11.92 -0.52
N THR A 282 -21.92 12.77 0.20
CA THR A 282 -22.60 13.94 -0.36
C THR A 282 -22.02 15.20 0.28
N GLU A 283 -21.59 16.14 -0.54
CA GLU A 283 -21.13 17.44 -0.07
C GLU A 283 -22.30 18.30 0.47
N ARG A 284 -21.96 19.37 1.19
CA ARG A 284 -22.98 20.28 1.79
C ARG A 284 -23.90 20.94 0.76
N ASP A 285 -23.44 21.07 -0.48
CA ASP A 285 -24.21 21.61 -1.61
C ASP A 285 -25.06 20.55 -2.34
N GLY A 286 -25.10 19.31 -1.81
CA GLY A 286 -25.88 18.20 -2.35
C GLY A 286 -25.19 17.44 -3.50
N ARG A 287 -23.99 17.84 -3.92
CA ARG A 287 -23.23 17.07 -4.92
C ARG A 287 -22.71 15.78 -4.32
N PHE A 288 -22.78 14.71 -5.11
CA PHE A 288 -22.10 13.47 -4.76
C PHE A 288 -20.60 13.63 -4.91
N ARG A 289 -19.86 13.09 -3.97
CA ARG A 289 -18.43 12.94 -4.08
C ARG A 289 -18.09 11.47 -3.89
N TYR A 290 -17.45 10.91 -4.90
CA TYR A 290 -16.84 9.62 -4.78
C TYR A 290 -15.50 9.78 -4.07
N LEU A 291 -15.35 9.07 -2.97
CA LEU A 291 -14.08 8.86 -2.34
C LEU A 291 -13.66 7.42 -2.62
N GLU A 292 -12.48 7.23 -3.11
CA GLU A 292 -11.96 5.90 -3.46
C GLU A 292 -11.34 5.20 -2.27
N GLY A 293 -11.88 5.44 -1.07
CA GLY A 293 -11.25 5.03 0.19
C GLY A 293 -9.91 5.73 0.34
N GLY A 294 -9.91 7.05 0.64
CA GLY A 294 -8.74 7.94 0.60
C GLY A 294 -7.49 7.37 1.24
N ASN A 295 -7.68 6.67 2.33
CA ASN A 295 -6.63 6.07 3.16
C ASN A 295 -6.11 4.71 2.62
N THR A 296 -6.61 4.22 1.49
CA THR A 296 -6.19 2.95 0.86
C THR A 296 -4.69 2.91 0.55
N SER A 297 -4.07 4.04 0.25
CA SER A 297 -2.64 4.16 -0.03
C SER A 297 -1.76 3.62 1.10
N THR A 298 -2.21 3.69 2.34
CA THR A 298 -1.42 3.26 3.50
C THR A 298 -1.10 1.77 3.52
N TRP A 299 -1.89 0.95 2.85
CA TRP A 299 -1.72 -0.51 2.87
C TRP A 299 -1.69 -1.16 1.48
N ILE A 300 -2.21 -0.52 0.43
CA ILE A 300 -2.33 -1.16 -0.90
C ILE A 300 -0.96 -1.53 -1.49
N GLY A 301 0.09 -0.80 -1.11
CA GLY A 301 1.48 -1.13 -1.47
C GLY A 301 1.98 -2.46 -0.90
N LEU A 302 1.30 -3.01 0.11
CA LEU A 302 1.62 -4.34 0.66
C LEU A 302 1.07 -5.48 -0.19
N VAL A 303 0.15 -5.20 -1.11
CA VAL A 303 -0.38 -6.17 -2.07
C VAL A 303 0.65 -6.43 -3.14
N ASN A 304 1.17 -7.66 -3.20
CA ASN A 304 2.21 -8.01 -4.15
C ASN A 304 1.65 -8.19 -5.57
N LYS A 305 1.78 -7.17 -6.39
CA LYS A 305 1.45 -7.21 -7.84
C LYS A 305 2.71 -7.33 -8.72
N GLY A 306 3.89 -7.59 -8.13
CA GLY A 306 5.16 -7.70 -8.85
C GLY A 306 5.89 -6.37 -9.08
N LEU A 307 5.36 -5.25 -8.57
CA LEU A 307 5.95 -3.91 -8.71
C LEU A 307 6.81 -3.49 -7.54
N TYR A 308 6.38 -3.82 -6.34
CA TYR A 308 6.74 -3.13 -5.12
C TYR A 308 7.48 -4.05 -4.16
N ASP A 309 8.53 -3.48 -3.57
CA ASP A 309 9.15 -4.00 -2.37
C ASP A 309 8.94 -2.95 -1.27
N PRO A 310 8.14 -3.23 -0.22
CA PRO A 310 7.86 -2.25 0.81
C PRO A 310 9.05 -1.88 1.68
N GLU A 311 10.18 -2.58 1.57
CA GLU A 311 11.46 -2.16 2.17
C GLU A 311 12.18 -1.11 1.30
N HIS A 312 11.71 -0.89 0.05
CA HIS A 312 12.22 0.07 -0.92
C HIS A 312 11.15 1.10 -1.29
N VAL A 313 10.83 1.98 -0.35
CA VAL A 313 9.78 3.00 -0.51
C VAL A 313 10.04 3.96 -1.67
N GLU A 314 11.31 4.07 -2.11
CA GLU A 314 11.74 4.89 -3.24
C GLU A 314 11.50 4.22 -4.61
N TRP A 315 11.09 2.97 -4.66
CA TRP A 315 10.88 2.28 -5.95
C TRP A 315 9.50 2.52 -6.57
N GLY A 316 8.50 2.85 -5.76
CA GLY A 316 7.15 3.12 -6.22
C GLY A 316 6.34 1.87 -6.59
N GLY A 317 5.04 2.06 -6.68
CA GLY A 317 4.03 1.02 -6.95
C GLY A 317 2.65 1.51 -6.56
N TRP A 318 1.71 0.59 -6.34
CA TRP A 318 0.33 0.94 -5.99
C TRP A 318 0.20 1.78 -4.71
N GLY A 319 1.12 1.65 -3.78
CA GLY A 319 1.17 2.45 -2.54
C GLY A 319 1.91 3.79 -2.67
N GLY A 320 2.26 4.22 -3.89
CA GLY A 320 3.00 5.45 -4.12
C GLY A 320 4.52 5.29 -4.11
N ARG A 321 5.26 6.40 -4.17
CA ARG A 321 6.71 6.47 -4.10
C ARG A 321 7.16 7.60 -3.17
N TYR A 322 8.13 7.31 -2.33
CA TYR A 322 8.59 8.19 -1.26
C TYR A 322 10.10 8.34 -1.29
N GLN A 323 10.61 9.39 -0.64
CA GLN A 323 12.05 9.64 -0.57
C GLN A 323 12.45 10.06 0.83
N THR A 324 13.58 9.58 1.33
CA THR A 324 14.08 9.95 2.65
C THR A 324 14.51 11.41 2.67
N ARG A 325 14.00 12.18 3.63
CA ARG A 325 14.41 13.56 3.92
C ARG A 325 14.47 13.80 5.43
N MET A 326 15.30 14.75 5.82
CA MET A 326 15.24 15.33 7.16
C MET A 326 14.11 16.36 7.20
N ILE A 327 13.13 16.14 8.05
CA ILE A 327 11.94 16.98 8.17
C ILE A 327 11.80 17.50 9.59
N GLN A 328 11.47 18.76 9.71
CA GLN A 328 10.93 19.36 10.92
C GLN A 328 9.46 19.69 10.64
N ILE A 329 8.56 19.16 11.44
CA ILE A 329 7.13 19.43 11.30
C ILE A 329 6.82 20.72 12.05
N PRO A 330 6.39 21.80 11.37
CA PRO A 330 5.96 23.03 12.02
C PRO A 330 4.68 22.81 12.85
N ALA A 331 4.49 23.60 13.88
CA ALA A 331 3.25 23.63 14.63
C ALA A 331 2.06 23.89 13.71
N GLY A 332 1.00 23.08 13.85
CA GLY A 332 -0.22 23.17 13.04
C GLY A 332 -0.16 22.52 11.66
N GLN A 333 0.98 22.00 11.22
CA GLN A 333 1.07 21.21 10.01
C GLN A 333 0.85 19.71 10.31
N GLY A 334 0.02 19.03 9.53
CA GLY A 334 -0.32 17.63 9.80
C GLY A 334 -0.97 17.45 11.18
N ARG A 335 -1.77 18.43 11.63
CA ARG A 335 -2.41 18.49 12.95
C ARG A 335 -1.44 18.39 14.16
N VAL A 336 -0.15 18.50 13.92
CA VAL A 336 0.84 18.52 15.01
C VAL A 336 0.65 19.77 15.84
N ARG A 337 0.41 19.58 17.13
CA ARG A 337 0.30 20.66 18.11
C ARG A 337 1.40 20.50 19.14
N TYR A 338 2.12 21.57 19.34
CA TYR A 338 3.05 21.68 20.46
C TYR A 338 2.35 22.40 21.61
N GLY A 339 2.62 21.99 22.81
CA GLY A 339 2.14 22.70 24.00
C GLY A 339 2.60 24.16 24.03
N ALA A 340 1.91 25.02 24.76
CA ALA A 340 2.29 26.42 24.89
C ALA A 340 3.72 26.54 25.43
N GLY A 341 4.61 27.14 24.63
CA GLY A 341 6.02 27.31 24.96
C GLY A 341 6.94 26.13 24.61
N GLU A 342 6.40 25.03 24.06
CA GLU A 342 7.22 23.95 23.51
C GLU A 342 7.84 24.35 22.18
N LYS A 343 9.06 23.91 21.95
CA LYS A 343 9.72 24.06 20.64
C LYS A 343 9.36 22.89 19.74
N PRO A 344 9.29 23.13 18.41
CA PRO A 344 9.21 22.03 17.45
C PRO A 344 10.33 21.00 17.69
N TYR A 345 10.02 19.73 17.50
CA TYR A 345 11.03 18.68 17.55
C TYR A 345 12.15 18.98 16.54
N GLU A 346 13.36 18.59 16.89
CA GLU A 346 14.48 18.66 15.96
C GLU A 346 14.19 17.85 14.69
N PRO A 347 14.77 18.23 13.54
CA PRO A 347 14.56 17.47 12.31
C PRO A 347 14.88 16.00 12.49
N PHE A 348 14.01 15.15 11.96
CA PHE A 348 14.15 13.71 11.96
C PHE A 348 13.93 13.14 10.54
N ALA A 349 14.46 11.94 10.28
CA ALA A 349 14.28 11.28 9.00
C ALA A 349 12.86 10.76 8.85
N MET A 350 12.23 11.06 7.73
CA MET A 350 10.99 10.41 7.28
C MET A 350 10.98 10.28 5.76
N HIS A 351 9.97 9.58 5.25
CA HIS A 351 9.77 9.36 3.82
C HIS A 351 8.51 10.12 3.35
N PRO A 352 8.63 11.43 3.01
CA PRO A 352 7.55 12.18 2.39
C PRO A 352 7.35 11.79 0.92
N ASP A 353 6.25 12.29 0.36
CA ASP A 353 5.90 12.13 -1.04
C ASP A 353 7.04 12.54 -1.99
N ALA A 354 7.32 11.69 -2.96
CA ALA A 354 8.22 11.97 -4.08
C ALA A 354 7.40 12.35 -5.32
N SER A 355 8.03 12.97 -6.32
CA SER A 355 7.40 13.30 -7.60
C SER A 355 7.87 12.36 -8.71
N ASP A 356 6.98 12.01 -9.63
CA ASP A 356 7.28 11.26 -10.85
C ASP A 356 7.01 12.11 -12.09
N LYS A 357 7.75 11.79 -13.15
CA LYS A 357 7.42 12.18 -14.52
C LYS A 357 6.79 11.00 -15.25
N TRP A 358 5.63 11.23 -15.83
CA TRP A 358 4.92 10.16 -16.51
C TRP A 358 4.13 10.69 -17.69
N THR A 359 4.23 9.98 -18.81
CA THR A 359 3.35 10.20 -19.95
C THR A 359 2.28 9.12 -19.92
N ASP A 360 1.03 9.54 -19.80
CA ASP A 360 -0.10 8.62 -19.86
C ASP A 360 -0.16 7.97 -21.25
N PRO A 361 -0.05 6.64 -21.33
CA PRO A 361 -0.01 5.94 -22.61
C PRO A 361 -1.35 5.96 -23.38
N GLU A 362 -2.45 6.26 -22.71
CA GLU A 362 -3.77 6.30 -23.34
C GLU A 362 -4.09 7.69 -23.93
N THR A 363 -3.69 8.74 -23.23
CA THR A 363 -4.03 10.11 -23.61
C THR A 363 -2.86 10.90 -24.19
N GLY A 364 -1.62 10.43 -24.00
CA GLY A 364 -0.39 11.14 -24.36
C GLY A 364 -0.09 12.36 -23.48
N LYS A 365 -0.87 12.60 -22.42
CA LYS A 365 -0.62 13.71 -21.48
C LYS A 365 0.61 13.45 -20.62
N ASN A 366 1.36 14.52 -20.34
CA ASN A 366 2.53 14.50 -19.50
C ASN A 366 2.21 15.03 -18.10
N TYR A 367 2.70 14.34 -17.08
CA TYR A 367 2.59 14.69 -15.68
C TYR A 367 3.97 14.78 -15.04
N ASP A 368 4.16 15.71 -14.12
CA ASP A 368 5.39 15.92 -13.35
C ASP A 368 5.00 16.52 -11.99
N ASP A 369 4.55 15.67 -11.07
CA ASP A 369 4.05 16.11 -9.77
C ASP A 369 4.10 15.01 -8.71
N VAL A 370 3.75 15.37 -7.46
CA VAL A 370 3.74 14.49 -6.29
C VAL A 370 2.59 13.48 -6.30
N TRP A 371 1.56 13.64 -7.12
CA TRP A 371 0.43 12.71 -7.21
C TRP A 371 0.69 11.61 -8.23
N THR A 372 1.53 11.88 -9.21
CA THR A 372 1.85 10.94 -10.30
C THR A 372 2.32 9.57 -9.79
N PRO A 373 3.17 9.45 -8.73
CA PRO A 373 3.64 8.15 -8.25
C PRO A 373 2.56 7.17 -7.85
N ILE A 374 1.40 7.65 -7.40
CA ILE A 374 0.27 6.78 -7.05
C ILE A 374 -0.78 6.77 -8.17
N GLN A 375 -1.04 7.91 -8.78
CA GLN A 375 -2.13 8.05 -9.74
C GLN A 375 -1.86 7.29 -11.05
N ARG A 376 -0.59 7.10 -11.45
CA ARG A 376 -0.23 6.31 -12.65
C ARG A 376 -0.69 4.84 -12.58
N TRP A 377 -0.96 4.32 -11.40
CA TRP A 377 -1.45 2.95 -11.18
C TRP A 377 -2.95 2.89 -10.94
N ARG A 378 -3.61 4.02 -10.90
CA ARG A 378 -4.98 4.15 -10.43
C ARG A 378 -5.95 3.26 -11.19
N ARG A 379 -5.91 3.26 -12.52
CA ARG A 379 -6.76 2.40 -13.32
C ARG A 379 -6.63 0.93 -12.92
N ALA A 380 -5.39 0.45 -12.82
CA ALA A 380 -5.15 -0.94 -12.42
C ALA A 380 -5.69 -1.25 -11.02
N CYS A 381 -5.60 -0.29 -10.07
CA CYS A 381 -6.15 -0.44 -8.74
C CYS A 381 -7.68 -0.48 -8.73
N GLU A 382 -8.34 0.38 -9.53
CA GLU A 382 -9.80 0.45 -9.59
C GLU A 382 -10.39 -0.75 -10.32
N ASP A 383 -9.82 -1.13 -11.47
CA ASP A 383 -10.23 -2.32 -12.22
C ASP A 383 -10.06 -3.60 -11.38
N ASP A 384 -8.98 -3.72 -10.61
CA ASP A 384 -8.76 -4.84 -9.68
C ASP A 384 -9.78 -4.85 -8.54
N PHE A 385 -10.13 -3.67 -8.00
CA PHE A 385 -11.16 -3.58 -6.97
C PHE A 385 -12.54 -3.95 -7.51
N GLN A 386 -12.91 -3.45 -8.69
CA GLN A 386 -14.14 -3.85 -9.38
C GLN A 386 -14.22 -5.36 -9.55
N ALA A 387 -13.18 -5.99 -10.11
CA ALA A 387 -13.16 -7.44 -10.32
C ALA A 387 -13.27 -8.21 -9.01
N ARG A 388 -12.61 -7.75 -7.94
CA ARG A 388 -12.72 -8.39 -6.62
C ARG A 388 -14.12 -8.24 -6.02
N MET A 389 -14.83 -7.13 -6.28
CA MET A 389 -16.22 -6.99 -5.86
C MET A 389 -17.13 -7.97 -6.59
N GLU A 390 -16.87 -8.28 -7.87
CA GLU A 390 -17.57 -9.34 -8.59
C GLU A 390 -17.40 -10.72 -7.91
N TRP A 391 -16.25 -10.98 -7.28
CA TRP A 391 -16.00 -12.23 -6.55
C TRP A 391 -16.91 -12.42 -5.34
N CYS A 392 -17.52 -11.34 -4.82
CA CYS A 392 -18.49 -11.44 -3.73
C CYS A 392 -19.73 -12.28 -4.08
N VAL A 393 -20.10 -12.33 -5.36
CA VAL A 393 -21.36 -12.89 -5.84
C VAL A 393 -21.18 -13.96 -6.94
N ASN A 394 -20.04 -13.97 -7.63
CA ASN A 394 -19.76 -14.85 -8.74
C ASN A 394 -18.84 -16.03 -8.37
N ASP A 395 -18.96 -17.12 -9.09
CA ASP A 395 -17.97 -18.20 -9.10
C ASP A 395 -16.85 -17.87 -10.12
N PHE A 396 -15.75 -18.63 -10.07
CA PHE A 396 -14.54 -18.39 -10.87
C PHE A 396 -14.82 -18.17 -12.37
N LYS A 397 -15.67 -18.97 -12.99
CA LYS A 397 -15.91 -18.87 -14.43
C LYS A 397 -16.74 -17.66 -14.86
N ASN A 398 -17.39 -16.97 -13.92
CA ASN A 398 -18.27 -15.82 -14.14
C ASN A 398 -17.67 -14.53 -13.54
N ALA A 399 -16.43 -14.56 -13.10
CA ALA A 399 -15.67 -13.44 -12.57
C ALA A 399 -14.39 -13.24 -13.36
N HIS A 400 -13.72 -12.12 -13.16
CA HIS A 400 -12.46 -11.75 -13.84
C HIS A 400 -11.28 -11.88 -12.90
N HIS A 401 -10.13 -12.38 -13.42
CA HIS A 401 -8.92 -12.62 -12.64
C HIS A 401 -7.69 -11.99 -13.30
N ASN A 402 -6.75 -11.55 -12.44
CA ASN A 402 -5.51 -10.97 -12.92
C ASN A 402 -4.70 -11.96 -13.78
N PRO A 403 -4.03 -11.47 -14.82
CA PRO A 403 -3.08 -12.29 -15.55
C PRO A 403 -1.90 -12.69 -14.64
N ILE A 404 -1.18 -13.71 -15.05
CA ILE A 404 0.04 -14.16 -14.44
C ILE A 404 1.20 -13.65 -15.31
N ALA A 405 1.91 -12.63 -14.85
CA ALA A 405 3.11 -12.14 -15.50
C ALA A 405 4.25 -13.15 -15.33
N ALA A 406 5.04 -13.34 -16.39
CA ALA A 406 6.18 -14.25 -16.35
C ALA A 406 7.40 -13.60 -17.00
N PHE A 407 8.44 -13.36 -16.23
CA PHE A 407 9.71 -12.84 -16.72
C PHE A 407 10.73 -13.96 -16.97
N ASN A 408 11.17 -14.11 -18.21
CA ASN A 408 12.11 -15.18 -18.61
C ASN A 408 11.65 -16.59 -18.15
N GLY A 409 10.34 -16.84 -18.19
CA GLY A 409 9.70 -18.08 -17.74
C GLY A 409 9.44 -18.19 -16.23
N ASP A 410 9.97 -17.31 -15.41
CA ASP A 410 9.66 -17.22 -13.98
C ASP A 410 8.32 -16.51 -13.76
N LYS A 411 7.36 -17.20 -13.13
CA LYS A 411 5.99 -16.73 -12.83
C LYS A 411 5.83 -16.22 -11.40
N THR A 412 6.89 -16.15 -10.61
CA THR A 412 6.84 -15.56 -9.27
C THR A 412 6.58 -14.05 -9.36
N ARG A 413 6.14 -13.45 -8.27
CA ARG A 413 5.95 -11.99 -8.18
C ARG A 413 7.17 -11.29 -7.56
N THR A 414 8.31 -11.96 -7.50
CA THR A 414 9.53 -11.40 -6.93
C THR A 414 10.19 -10.43 -7.90
N VAL A 415 10.91 -9.44 -7.37
CA VAL A 415 11.74 -8.54 -8.17
C VAL A 415 12.86 -9.35 -8.85
N ALA A 416 13.04 -9.13 -10.16
CA ALA A 416 14.12 -9.75 -10.93
C ALA A 416 15.37 -8.87 -10.91
N TYR A 417 16.51 -9.42 -10.54
CA TYR A 417 17.79 -8.72 -10.50
C TYR A 417 18.71 -9.21 -11.62
N LEU A 418 19.15 -8.29 -12.46
CA LEU A 418 20.08 -8.54 -13.56
C LEU A 418 21.37 -7.73 -13.40
N THR A 419 22.42 -8.19 -14.05
CA THR A 419 23.67 -7.44 -14.22
C THR A 419 24.00 -7.34 -15.70
N ALA A 420 24.41 -6.16 -16.15
CA ALA A 420 24.79 -5.93 -17.54
C ALA A 420 25.99 -4.98 -17.65
N GLY A 421 26.75 -5.11 -18.73
CA GLY A 421 27.78 -4.14 -19.08
C GLY A 421 27.23 -2.95 -19.87
N PRO A 422 27.91 -1.78 -19.83
CA PRO A 422 27.57 -0.64 -20.66
C PRO A 422 27.52 -1.01 -22.16
N GLY A 423 26.49 -0.54 -22.87
CA GLY A 423 26.24 -0.82 -24.28
C GLY A 423 25.69 -2.23 -24.57
N GLN A 424 25.52 -3.07 -23.59
CA GLN A 424 24.91 -4.40 -23.75
C GLN A 424 23.43 -4.29 -24.11
N ARG A 425 22.92 -5.28 -24.86
CA ARG A 425 21.50 -5.47 -25.11
C ARG A 425 20.99 -6.65 -24.29
N LEU A 426 19.89 -6.47 -23.60
CA LEU A 426 19.23 -7.50 -22.81
C LEU A 426 17.89 -7.84 -23.44
N ARG A 427 17.69 -9.14 -23.71
CA ARG A 427 16.39 -9.65 -24.11
C ARG A 427 15.51 -9.81 -22.86
N LEU A 428 14.32 -9.23 -22.90
CA LEU A 428 13.27 -9.32 -21.87
C LEU A 428 12.14 -10.16 -22.43
N ASP A 429 11.71 -11.20 -21.73
CA ASP A 429 10.76 -12.18 -22.27
C ASP A 429 9.59 -12.44 -21.32
N ALA A 430 8.39 -11.95 -21.70
CA ALA A 430 7.12 -12.18 -21.04
C ALA A 430 6.25 -13.25 -21.72
N SER A 431 6.74 -13.96 -22.74
CA SER A 431 5.94 -14.87 -23.59
C SER A 431 5.30 -16.04 -22.83
N ALA A 432 5.80 -16.35 -21.62
CA ALA A 432 5.23 -17.39 -20.75
C ALA A 432 4.09 -16.88 -19.83
N SER A 433 3.71 -15.60 -19.94
CA SER A 433 2.57 -15.02 -19.23
C SER A 433 1.26 -15.66 -19.69
N SER A 434 0.25 -15.67 -18.81
CA SER A 434 -1.04 -16.35 -19.10
C SER A 434 -2.20 -15.65 -18.40
N SER A 435 -3.41 -15.77 -18.96
CA SER A 435 -4.65 -15.40 -18.29
C SER A 435 -5.34 -16.64 -17.72
N PRO A 436 -5.77 -16.62 -16.45
CA PRO A 436 -6.61 -17.68 -15.88
C PRO A 436 -7.96 -17.83 -16.61
N ASP A 437 -8.46 -16.72 -17.17
CA ASP A 437 -9.76 -16.64 -17.84
C ASP A 437 -9.68 -16.86 -19.36
N ASN A 438 -8.46 -17.14 -19.87
CA ASN A 438 -8.14 -17.28 -21.30
C ASN A 438 -8.34 -15.97 -22.10
N ASP A 439 -8.28 -14.81 -21.47
CA ASP A 439 -8.25 -13.52 -22.15
C ASP A 439 -6.99 -13.37 -23.00
N SER A 440 -7.10 -12.65 -24.10
CA SER A 440 -5.94 -12.16 -24.82
C SER A 440 -5.14 -11.22 -23.92
N LEU A 441 -3.80 -11.23 -24.06
CA LEU A 441 -2.91 -10.41 -23.25
C LEU A 441 -2.32 -9.27 -24.07
N GLY A 442 -2.21 -8.10 -23.44
CA GLY A 442 -1.41 -6.99 -23.90
C GLY A 442 -0.15 -6.87 -23.04
N PHE A 443 0.93 -6.41 -23.64
CA PHE A 443 2.22 -6.25 -23.00
C PHE A 443 2.68 -4.80 -23.08
N ARG A 444 3.44 -4.36 -22.09
CA ARG A 444 4.14 -3.09 -22.12
C ARG A 444 5.40 -3.15 -21.26
N TRP A 445 6.51 -2.71 -21.82
CA TRP A 445 7.79 -2.58 -21.15
C TRP A 445 8.19 -1.12 -21.10
N TYR A 446 8.48 -0.63 -19.91
CA TYR A 446 8.90 0.76 -19.77
C TYR A 446 9.90 0.93 -18.63
N PRO A 447 10.87 1.85 -18.77
CA PRO A 447 11.74 2.22 -17.66
C PRO A 447 10.97 2.99 -16.60
N TYR A 448 11.47 2.89 -15.37
CA TYR A 448 11.01 3.71 -14.25
C TYR A 448 12.22 4.50 -13.70
N PRO A 449 12.60 5.61 -14.36
CA PRO A 449 13.85 6.31 -14.08
C PRO A 449 13.94 6.82 -12.64
N GLU A 450 12.82 7.27 -12.06
CA GLU A 450 12.77 7.84 -10.71
C GLU A 450 13.10 6.82 -9.62
N ALA A 451 12.93 5.54 -9.90
CA ALA A 451 13.31 4.44 -9.00
C ALA A 451 14.80 4.04 -9.16
N GLY A 452 15.42 4.42 -10.27
CA GLY A 452 16.82 4.10 -10.59
C GLY A 452 17.80 5.22 -10.24
N THR A 453 19.05 5.01 -10.63
CA THR A 453 20.13 6.00 -10.46
C THR A 453 20.70 6.53 -11.78
N TYR A 454 20.22 6.02 -12.93
CA TYR A 454 20.60 6.51 -14.25
C TYR A 454 19.61 7.62 -14.69
N ALA A 455 20.15 8.80 -14.96
CA ALA A 455 19.35 9.99 -15.26
C ALA A 455 19.07 10.24 -16.76
N GLY A 456 19.59 9.39 -17.65
CA GLY A 456 19.39 9.54 -19.10
C GLY A 456 18.27 8.69 -19.66
N ASP A 457 18.09 8.75 -20.98
CA ASP A 457 17.10 7.94 -21.69
C ASP A 457 17.49 6.44 -21.66
N ILE A 458 16.49 5.62 -21.47
CA ILE A 458 16.62 4.15 -21.42
C ILE A 458 15.72 3.57 -22.51
N PRO A 459 16.24 3.32 -23.72
CA PRO A 459 15.43 2.83 -24.83
C PRO A 459 15.06 1.36 -24.65
N VAL A 460 13.77 1.06 -24.79
CA VAL A 460 13.24 -0.30 -24.88
C VAL A 460 12.62 -0.49 -26.25
N GLN A 461 13.17 -1.41 -27.05
CA GLN A 461 12.64 -1.77 -28.37
C GLN A 461 11.58 -2.86 -28.20
N HIS A 462 10.57 -2.85 -29.08
CA HIS A 462 9.42 -3.79 -29.02
C HIS A 462 8.69 -3.74 -27.68
N SER A 463 8.50 -2.52 -27.18
CA SER A 463 8.00 -2.27 -25.81
C SER A 463 6.54 -2.68 -25.59
N ASP A 464 5.79 -2.96 -26.65
CA ASP A 464 4.40 -3.44 -26.64
C ASP A 464 4.24 -4.92 -27.05
N GLU A 465 5.36 -5.62 -27.22
CA GLU A 465 5.39 -7.03 -27.57
C GLU A 465 5.73 -7.92 -26.34
N PRO A 466 5.40 -9.22 -26.39
CA PRO A 466 5.76 -10.14 -25.30
C PRO A 466 7.28 -10.30 -25.13
N VAL A 467 8.07 -9.97 -26.15
CA VAL A 467 9.53 -10.00 -26.10
C VAL A 467 10.07 -8.64 -26.50
N ALA A 468 10.78 -8.00 -25.58
CA ALA A 468 11.41 -6.70 -25.77
C ALA A 468 12.93 -6.76 -25.69
N GLU A 469 13.60 -5.69 -26.10
CA GLU A 469 15.05 -5.53 -25.96
C GLU A 469 15.37 -4.22 -25.24
N LEU A 470 16.08 -4.33 -24.12
CA LEU A 470 16.60 -3.20 -23.35
C LEU A 470 18.02 -2.90 -23.79
N ALA A 471 18.27 -1.70 -24.32
CA ALA A 471 19.61 -1.23 -24.61
C ALA A 471 20.22 -0.54 -23.37
N ILE A 472 21.28 -1.11 -22.82
CA ILE A 472 22.00 -0.53 -21.68
C ILE A 472 22.82 0.67 -22.17
N PRO A 473 22.66 1.85 -21.55
CA PRO A 473 23.43 3.04 -21.95
C PRO A 473 24.93 2.83 -21.81
N ALA A 474 25.69 3.29 -22.83
CA ALA A 474 27.15 3.14 -22.85
C ALA A 474 27.85 3.91 -21.70
N ASN A 475 27.22 4.94 -21.18
CA ASN A 475 27.68 5.75 -20.04
C ASN A 475 26.99 5.36 -18.72
N GLY A 476 26.33 4.19 -18.67
CA GLY A 476 25.55 3.75 -17.50
C GLY A 476 26.34 3.04 -16.41
N ALA A 477 27.66 2.86 -16.56
CA ALA A 477 28.47 2.15 -15.56
C ALA A 477 28.29 2.70 -14.14
N GLY A 478 28.12 1.80 -13.18
CA GLY A 478 27.92 2.15 -11.77
C GLY A 478 26.49 2.58 -11.40
N THR A 479 25.54 2.49 -12.35
CA THR A 479 24.14 2.88 -12.12
C THR A 479 23.21 1.68 -12.00
N GLN A 480 21.99 1.96 -11.55
CA GLN A 480 20.89 1.01 -11.46
C GLN A 480 19.73 1.50 -12.34
N ILE A 481 19.19 0.60 -13.15
CA ILE A 481 18.07 0.86 -14.06
C ILE A 481 16.90 -0.01 -13.62
N HIS A 482 15.72 0.60 -13.47
CA HIS A 482 14.47 -0.11 -13.24
C HIS A 482 13.66 -0.18 -14.53
N VAL A 483 13.18 -1.37 -14.86
CA VAL A 483 12.24 -1.62 -15.96
C VAL A 483 11.03 -2.33 -15.41
N ILE A 484 9.86 -1.93 -15.85
CA ILE A 484 8.60 -2.57 -15.51
C ILE A 484 8.10 -3.36 -16.71
N GLU A 485 7.86 -4.64 -16.50
CA GLU A 485 6.99 -5.48 -17.32
C GLU A 485 5.56 -5.27 -16.84
N GLU A 486 4.67 -4.88 -17.73
CA GLU A 486 3.23 -4.81 -17.50
C GLU A 486 2.53 -5.81 -18.42
N VAL A 487 1.77 -6.71 -17.85
CA VAL A 487 0.91 -7.66 -18.56
C VAL A 487 -0.53 -7.34 -18.20
N ARG A 488 -1.39 -7.14 -19.19
CA ARG A 488 -2.81 -6.83 -18.95
C ARG A 488 -3.73 -7.74 -19.75
N THR A 489 -4.91 -8.02 -19.21
CA THR A 489 -5.97 -8.65 -19.98
C THR A 489 -6.57 -7.63 -20.96
N LEU A 490 -6.95 -8.09 -22.15
CA LEU A 490 -7.64 -7.27 -23.16
C LEU A 490 -9.15 -7.53 -23.10
N ASN A 491 -9.69 -7.66 -21.88
CA ASN A 491 -11.11 -7.87 -21.66
C ASN A 491 -11.85 -6.53 -21.77
N PRO A 492 -12.96 -6.44 -22.54
CA PRO A 492 -13.69 -5.18 -22.70
C PRO A 492 -14.50 -4.77 -21.45
N ALA A 493 -14.82 -5.69 -20.55
CA ALA A 493 -15.58 -5.40 -19.32
C ALA A 493 -14.68 -4.78 -18.25
N VAL A 494 -13.48 -5.36 -18.05
CA VAL A 494 -12.49 -4.89 -17.09
C VAL A 494 -11.09 -5.31 -17.53
N GLN A 495 -10.11 -4.42 -17.42
CA GLN A 495 -8.71 -4.73 -17.73
C GLN A 495 -7.94 -4.98 -16.43
N LEU A 496 -7.42 -6.19 -16.27
CA LEU A 496 -6.66 -6.57 -15.09
C LEU A 496 -5.18 -6.65 -15.39
N PHE A 497 -4.36 -6.28 -14.40
CA PHE A 497 -2.94 -6.05 -14.56
C PHE A 497 -2.13 -6.96 -13.63
N ALA A 498 -0.98 -7.40 -14.13
CA ALA A 498 0.10 -7.97 -13.35
C ALA A 498 1.43 -7.40 -13.85
N TYR A 499 2.41 -7.37 -12.98
CA TYR A 499 3.68 -6.73 -13.28
C TYR A 499 4.87 -7.60 -12.87
N ARG A 500 6.04 -7.24 -13.41
CA ARG A 500 7.34 -7.64 -12.88
C ARG A 500 8.26 -6.42 -12.88
N ARG A 501 8.91 -6.19 -11.76
CA ARG A 501 9.99 -5.22 -11.69
C ARG A 501 11.31 -5.92 -11.99
N ILE A 502 12.06 -5.36 -12.91
CA ILE A 502 13.42 -5.80 -13.27
C ILE A 502 14.38 -4.69 -12.85
N VAL A 503 15.34 -5.03 -12.02
CA VAL A 503 16.38 -4.12 -11.53
C VAL A 503 17.72 -4.54 -12.16
N VAL A 504 18.27 -3.69 -13.02
CA VAL A 504 19.52 -3.95 -13.74
C VAL A 504 20.65 -3.14 -13.12
N THR A 505 21.66 -3.81 -12.55
CA THR A 505 22.89 -3.16 -12.11
C THR A 505 23.86 -3.11 -13.30
N VAL A 506 24.28 -1.92 -13.69
CA VAL A 506 25.25 -1.71 -14.79
C VAL A 506 26.66 -1.69 -14.19
N LYS A 507 27.51 -2.65 -14.59
CA LYS A 507 28.90 -2.81 -14.09
C LYS A 507 29.93 -2.17 -14.99
#